data_c442eb3714225065cc396b1aa05e9f02
#
_entry.id   c442eb3714225065cc396b1aa05e9f02
#
_cell.length_a   1.000
_cell.length_b   1.000
_cell.length_c   1.000
_cell.angle_alpha   90.00
_cell.angle_beta   90.00
_cell.angle_gamma   90.00
#
_symmetry.space_group_name_H-M   'P 1'
#
loop_
_entity.id
_entity.type
_entity.pdbx_description
1 polymer ?
#
loop_
_entity_poly.entity_id
_entity_poly.type
_entity_poly.pdbx_seq_one_letter_code
_entity_poly.pdbx_strand_id
1 'polypeptide(L)'
;IRDSLKTSMGQEQNVAREIRARLSGTGSLQDIQDKIFGVLSPSYLKGFIFVEATAIHHVEKLIGRVGVSATPMKNCRKVLDGESPLMDILPYLEPKAATSGIEEGNIVEIRGGAFKGAAARVIGVSESKEEVTVELFEAAVPVALNIRADQVRVTQRME
;
A
#
# COMPACT_ATOMS: atom_id res chain seq x y z
N ILE A 1 2.21 2.96 -21.51
CA ILE A 1 3.27 3.25 -20.54
C ILE A 1 2.69 3.44 -19.15
N ARG A 2 3.49 3.19 -18.13
CA ARG A 2 3.15 3.48 -16.73
C ARG A 2 4.20 4.40 -16.15
N ASP A 3 3.76 5.56 -15.75
CA ASP A 3 4.62 6.59 -15.19
C ASP A 3 4.41 6.70 -13.68
N SER A 4 5.51 6.86 -12.96
CA SER A 4 5.49 7.07 -11.53
C SER A 4 5.37 8.57 -11.22
N LEU A 5 4.39 8.94 -10.41
CA LEU A 5 4.24 10.27 -9.88
C LEU A 5 4.73 10.32 -8.43
N LYS A 6 5.64 11.24 -8.15
CA LYS A 6 6.05 11.54 -6.79
C LYS A 6 5.04 12.49 -6.14
N THR A 7 4.46 12.04 -5.03
CA THR A 7 3.47 12.79 -4.25
C THR A 7 4.04 13.22 -2.90
N SER A 8 3.31 14.09 -2.21
CA SER A 8 3.53 14.31 -0.79
C SER A 8 3.06 13.09 -0.02
N MET A 9 3.88 12.62 0.91
CA MET A 9 3.62 11.41 1.70
C MET A 9 2.29 11.54 2.48
N GLY A 10 1.45 10.53 2.42
CA GLY A 10 0.11 10.54 3.02
C GLY A 10 -0.97 11.26 2.20
N GLN A 11 -0.62 11.82 1.04
CA GLN A 11 -1.56 12.52 0.14
C GLN A 11 -1.90 11.72 -1.13
N GLU A 12 -1.44 10.48 -1.22
CA GLU A 12 -1.58 9.63 -2.40
C GLU A 12 -3.05 9.47 -2.82
N GLN A 13 -3.93 9.20 -1.86
CA GLN A 13 -5.36 9.04 -2.11
C GLN A 13 -6.03 10.36 -2.55
N ASN A 14 -5.59 11.48 -2.00
CA ASN A 14 -6.10 12.80 -2.40
C ASN A 14 -5.68 13.14 -3.83
N VAL A 15 -4.43 12.85 -4.19
CA VAL A 15 -3.92 13.03 -5.55
C VAL A 15 -4.66 12.11 -6.53
N ALA A 16 -4.84 10.84 -6.20
CA ALA A 16 -5.59 9.89 -7.04
C ALA A 16 -7.05 10.35 -7.24
N ARG A 17 -7.70 10.86 -6.20
CA ARG A 17 -9.06 11.41 -6.28
C ARG A 17 -9.13 12.66 -7.16
N GLU A 18 -8.15 13.56 -7.06
CA GLU A 18 -8.06 14.75 -7.88
C GLU A 18 -7.82 14.40 -9.35
N ILE A 19 -6.97 13.43 -9.66
CA ILE A 19 -6.79 12.89 -11.02
C ILE A 19 -8.14 12.43 -11.58
N ARG A 20 -8.86 11.64 -10.82
CA ARG A 20 -10.17 11.12 -11.22
C ARG A 20 -11.17 12.26 -11.49
N ALA A 21 -11.21 13.27 -10.62
CA ALA A 21 -12.08 14.43 -10.79
C ALA A 21 -11.73 15.22 -12.05
N ARG A 22 -10.44 15.42 -12.34
CA ARG A 22 -9.97 16.11 -13.55
C ARG A 22 -10.34 15.35 -14.83
N LEU A 23 -10.26 14.04 -14.82
CA LEU A 23 -10.61 13.20 -15.96
C LEU A 23 -12.14 13.09 -16.16
N SER A 24 -12.93 13.26 -15.11
CA SER A 24 -14.40 13.21 -15.21
C SER A 24 -15.02 14.57 -15.58
N GLY A 25 -14.24 15.64 -15.55
CA GLY A 25 -14.72 16.99 -15.88
C GLY A 25 -14.86 17.25 -17.37
N THR A 26 -15.75 18.16 -17.72
CA THR A 26 -15.85 18.74 -19.05
C THR A 26 -14.94 19.97 -19.13
N GLY A 27 -13.83 19.87 -19.80
CA GLY A 27 -12.88 20.98 -19.86
C GLY A 27 -11.64 20.69 -20.70
N SER A 28 -10.58 21.42 -20.42
CA SER A 28 -9.30 21.41 -21.16
C SER A 28 -8.57 20.07 -21.20
N LEU A 29 -9.03 19.06 -20.45
CA LEU A 29 -8.43 17.73 -20.39
C LEU A 29 -9.24 16.65 -21.13
N GLN A 30 -10.30 17.04 -21.86
CA GLN A 30 -11.11 16.09 -22.63
C GLN A 30 -10.29 15.29 -23.65
N ASP A 31 -9.29 15.92 -24.26
CA ASP A 31 -8.44 15.32 -25.28
C ASP A 31 -7.50 14.23 -24.75
N ILE A 32 -7.35 14.15 -23.42
CA ILE A 32 -6.50 13.11 -22.79
C ILE A 32 -7.30 12.10 -21.97
N GLN A 33 -8.62 12.24 -21.86
CA GLN A 33 -9.44 11.31 -21.06
C GLN A 33 -9.33 9.88 -21.55
N ASP A 34 -9.32 9.67 -22.86
CA ASP A 34 -9.16 8.37 -23.52
C ASP A 34 -7.69 7.90 -23.60
N LYS A 35 -6.74 8.73 -23.17
CA LYS A 35 -5.30 8.46 -23.16
C LYS A 35 -4.77 8.01 -21.79
N ILE A 36 -5.57 8.17 -20.74
CA ILE A 36 -5.26 7.74 -19.38
C ILE A 36 -6.14 6.53 -19.05
N PHE A 37 -5.52 5.39 -18.78
CA PHE A 37 -6.23 4.12 -18.59
C PHE A 37 -6.47 3.77 -17.14
N GLY A 38 -5.59 4.20 -16.25
CA GLY A 38 -5.71 3.86 -14.84
C GLY A 38 -4.79 4.65 -13.94
N VAL A 39 -5.16 4.67 -12.67
CA VAL A 39 -4.36 5.24 -11.59
C VAL A 39 -4.25 4.19 -10.49
N LEU A 40 -3.03 3.86 -10.10
CA LEU A 40 -2.71 2.89 -9.08
C LEU A 40 -2.08 3.59 -7.88
N SER A 41 -2.67 3.43 -6.72
CA SER A 41 -2.18 3.99 -5.45
C SER A 41 -1.96 2.86 -4.44
N PRO A 42 -0.80 2.18 -4.49
CA PRO A 42 -0.51 1.08 -3.59
C PRO A 42 -0.44 1.55 -2.13
N SER A 43 -1.12 0.85 -1.22
CA SER A 43 -1.17 1.21 0.20
C SER A 43 0.20 1.14 0.90
N TYR A 44 1.07 0.27 0.41
CA TYR A 44 2.39 0.01 1.00
C TYR A 44 3.50 0.91 0.45
N LEU A 45 3.27 1.61 -0.66
CA LEU A 45 4.26 2.49 -1.28
C LEU A 45 3.87 3.95 -1.07
N LYS A 46 4.37 4.54 0.00
CA LYS A 46 4.08 5.93 0.35
C LYS A 46 4.87 6.93 -0.49
N GLY A 47 4.24 8.04 -0.83
CA GLY A 47 4.84 9.10 -1.62
C GLY A 47 4.85 8.88 -3.13
N PHE A 48 4.18 7.81 -3.61
CA PHE A 48 4.13 7.47 -5.03
C PHE A 48 2.75 6.99 -5.45
N ILE A 49 2.36 7.33 -6.67
CA ILE A 49 1.25 6.74 -7.41
C ILE A 49 1.71 6.43 -8.82
N PHE A 50 1.03 5.52 -9.48
CA PHE A 50 1.32 5.15 -10.87
C PHE A 50 0.15 5.51 -11.75
N VAL A 51 0.46 6.05 -12.92
CA VAL A 51 -0.55 6.40 -13.93
C VAL A 51 -0.25 5.63 -15.21
N GLU A 52 -1.23 4.89 -15.69
CA GLU A 52 -1.13 4.21 -16.96
C GLU A 52 -1.72 5.08 -18.06
N ALA A 53 -0.89 5.40 -19.05
CA ALA A 53 -1.23 6.29 -20.15
C ALA A 53 -0.63 5.84 -21.48
N THR A 54 -1.07 6.44 -22.58
CA THR A 54 -0.46 6.20 -23.90
C THR A 54 0.92 6.81 -24.03
N ALA A 55 1.16 7.96 -23.38
CA ALA A 55 2.44 8.65 -23.41
C ALA A 55 2.62 9.56 -22.19
N ILE A 56 3.87 9.82 -21.80
CA ILE A 56 4.23 10.61 -20.62
C ILE A 56 3.67 12.05 -20.67
N HIS A 57 3.65 12.68 -21.84
CA HIS A 57 3.15 14.06 -21.97
C HIS A 57 1.66 14.19 -21.62
N HIS A 58 0.86 13.12 -21.71
CA HIS A 58 -0.52 13.12 -21.24
C HIS A 58 -0.60 13.19 -19.72
N VAL A 59 0.32 12.49 -19.04
CA VAL A 59 0.44 12.53 -17.58
C VAL A 59 0.91 13.90 -17.11
N GLU A 60 1.91 14.48 -17.77
CA GLU A 60 2.40 15.82 -17.47
C GLU A 60 1.31 16.90 -17.67
N LYS A 61 0.50 16.78 -18.73
CA LYS A 61 -0.66 17.64 -18.95
C LYS A 61 -1.72 17.47 -17.85
N LEU A 62 -1.99 16.24 -17.44
CA LEU A 62 -2.94 15.92 -16.37
C LEU A 62 -2.58 16.59 -15.06
N ILE A 63 -1.31 16.58 -14.69
CA ILE A 63 -0.84 17.17 -13.43
C ILE A 63 -0.56 18.68 -13.54
N GLY A 64 -0.76 19.28 -14.72
CA GLY A 64 -0.61 20.72 -14.94
C GLY A 64 0.84 21.20 -15.11
N ARG A 65 1.73 20.33 -15.57
CA ARG A 65 3.14 20.66 -15.81
C ARG A 65 3.42 21.12 -17.23
N VAL A 66 2.59 20.72 -18.17
CA VAL A 66 2.71 21.06 -19.59
C VAL A 66 1.39 21.56 -20.13
N GLY A 67 1.40 22.73 -20.75
CA GLY A 67 0.23 23.37 -21.35
C GLY A 67 -0.40 24.46 -20.49
N VAL A 68 -1.08 25.39 -21.16
CA VAL A 68 -1.63 26.61 -20.55
C VAL A 68 -2.95 26.37 -19.81
N SER A 69 -3.53 25.19 -19.95
CA SER A 69 -4.95 24.95 -19.59
C SER A 69 -5.18 24.21 -18.28
N ALA A 70 -4.15 23.69 -17.64
CA ALA A 70 -4.32 22.92 -16.40
C ALA A 70 -3.64 23.61 -15.22
N THR A 71 -4.41 23.82 -14.15
CA THR A 71 -3.86 24.27 -12.87
C THR A 71 -2.92 23.20 -12.30
N PRO A 72 -1.71 23.57 -11.83
CA PRO A 72 -0.81 22.61 -11.20
C PRO A 72 -1.48 21.84 -10.05
N MET A 73 -1.31 20.54 -10.05
CA MET A 73 -1.90 19.68 -9.03
C MET A 73 -1.17 19.83 -7.70
N LYS A 74 -1.92 20.09 -6.64
CA LYS A 74 -1.38 20.13 -5.28
C LYS A 74 -0.89 18.73 -4.85
N ASN A 75 0.13 18.69 -4.03
CA ASN A 75 0.71 17.45 -3.49
C ASN A 75 1.31 16.48 -4.52
N CYS A 76 1.30 16.84 -5.80
CA CYS A 76 2.00 16.09 -6.84
C CYS A 76 3.27 16.84 -7.23
N ARG A 77 4.44 16.26 -6.93
CA ARG A 77 5.72 16.97 -7.08
C ARG A 77 6.29 16.90 -8.48
N LYS A 78 6.35 15.70 -9.04
CA LYS A 78 6.88 15.47 -10.40
C LYS A 78 6.50 14.11 -10.95
N VAL A 79 6.55 13.98 -12.27
CA VAL A 79 6.65 12.70 -12.96
C VAL A 79 8.10 12.24 -12.85
N LEU A 80 8.32 10.98 -12.51
CA LEU A 80 9.65 10.40 -12.50
C LEU A 80 10.02 9.92 -13.89
N ASP A 81 11.30 10.07 -14.23
CA ASP A 81 11.81 9.61 -15.49
C ASP A 81 11.84 8.07 -15.55
N GLY A 82 11.41 7.53 -16.68
CA GLY A 82 11.38 6.10 -16.94
C GLY A 82 10.04 5.43 -16.66
N GLU A 83 9.73 4.47 -17.49
CA GLU A 83 8.54 3.64 -17.34
C GLU A 83 8.71 2.67 -16.16
N SER A 84 7.61 2.45 -15.44
CA SER A 84 7.56 1.43 -14.38
C SER A 84 6.92 0.16 -14.94
N PRO A 85 7.68 -0.92 -15.14
CA PRO A 85 7.13 -2.19 -15.59
C PRO A 85 6.06 -2.71 -14.62
N LEU A 86 5.02 -3.33 -15.15
CA LEU A 86 3.94 -3.87 -14.31
C LEU A 86 4.47 -4.87 -13.26
N MET A 87 5.45 -5.67 -13.64
CA MET A 87 6.07 -6.66 -12.76
C MET A 87 6.68 -6.03 -11.51
N ASP A 88 7.24 -4.82 -11.63
CA ASP A 88 7.85 -4.11 -10.51
C ASP A 88 6.79 -3.52 -9.58
N ILE A 89 5.58 -3.26 -10.09
CA ILE A 89 4.47 -2.66 -9.34
C ILE A 89 3.58 -3.74 -8.68
N LEU A 90 3.44 -4.90 -9.30
CA LEU A 90 2.57 -5.99 -8.82
C LEU A 90 2.75 -6.35 -7.34
N PRO A 91 3.99 -6.45 -6.80
CA PRO A 91 4.18 -6.76 -5.38
C PRO A 91 3.57 -5.72 -4.42
N TYR A 92 3.37 -4.49 -4.88
CA TYR A 92 2.75 -3.42 -4.10
C TYR A 92 1.24 -3.36 -4.26
N LEU A 93 0.68 -4.01 -5.27
CA LEU A 93 -0.76 -4.07 -5.54
C LEU A 93 -1.41 -5.28 -4.88
N GLU A 94 -0.66 -6.35 -4.67
CA GLU A 94 -1.15 -7.54 -3.99
C GLU A 94 -1.33 -7.25 -2.49
N PRO A 95 -2.52 -7.46 -1.92
CA PRO A 95 -2.71 -7.33 -0.49
C PRO A 95 -1.88 -8.40 0.21
N LYS A 96 -0.92 -7.98 1.03
CA LYS A 96 -0.22 -8.90 1.93
C LYS A 96 -1.16 -9.23 3.07
N ALA A 97 -1.39 -10.53 3.28
CA ALA A 97 -2.10 -10.99 4.47
C ALA A 97 -1.34 -10.52 5.73
N ALA A 98 -2.07 -10.07 6.75
CA ALA A 98 -1.45 -9.69 8.02
C ALA A 98 -0.67 -10.83 8.67
N THR A 99 -1.05 -12.07 8.36
CA THR A 99 -0.37 -13.31 8.75
C THR A 99 0.89 -13.63 7.93
N SER A 100 1.20 -12.85 6.89
CA SER A 100 2.36 -13.09 6.03
C SER A 100 3.67 -13.04 6.82
N GLY A 101 4.45 -14.10 6.76
CA GLY A 101 5.71 -14.26 7.49
C GLY A 101 5.56 -14.74 8.92
N ILE A 102 4.36 -15.08 9.38
CA ILE A 102 4.08 -15.70 10.67
C ILE A 102 3.79 -17.20 10.44
N GLU A 103 4.57 -18.05 11.04
CA GLU A 103 4.46 -19.51 10.93
C GLU A 103 4.34 -20.15 12.31
N GLU A 104 3.77 -21.37 12.37
CA GLU A 104 3.74 -22.15 13.60
C GLU A 104 5.15 -22.42 14.11
N GLY A 105 5.33 -22.28 15.42
CA GLY A 105 6.63 -22.42 16.07
C GLY A 105 7.42 -21.12 16.20
N ASN A 106 7.07 -20.07 15.46
CA ASN A 106 7.71 -18.76 15.60
C ASN A 106 7.48 -18.18 16.99
N ILE A 107 8.49 -17.46 17.50
CA ILE A 107 8.35 -16.69 18.74
C ILE A 107 7.97 -15.27 18.37
N VAL A 108 6.93 -14.77 18.99
CA VAL A 108 6.37 -13.44 18.77
C VAL A 108 6.29 -12.63 20.05
N GLU A 109 6.38 -11.32 19.93
CA GLU A 109 6.07 -10.35 20.98
C GLU A 109 4.68 -9.77 20.72
N ILE A 110 3.84 -9.75 21.74
CA ILE A 110 2.50 -9.16 21.66
C ILE A 110 2.62 -7.64 21.81
N ARG A 111 2.09 -6.90 20.85
CA ARG A 111 2.21 -5.44 20.78
C ARG A 111 0.98 -4.69 21.28
N GLY A 112 -0.14 -5.37 21.49
CA GLY A 112 -1.40 -4.75 21.90
C GLY A 112 -2.20 -5.58 22.89
N GLY A 113 -3.19 -4.95 23.53
CA GLY A 113 -4.08 -5.62 24.46
C GLY A 113 -3.49 -5.82 25.85
N ALA A 114 -4.12 -6.71 26.63
CA ALA A 114 -3.78 -6.98 28.03
C ALA A 114 -2.40 -7.64 28.20
N PHE A 115 -1.89 -8.29 27.17
CA PHE A 115 -0.61 -9.02 27.19
C PHE A 115 0.51 -8.31 26.42
N LYS A 116 0.38 -7.00 26.22
CA LYS A 116 1.41 -6.20 25.54
C LYS A 116 2.77 -6.38 26.17
N GLY A 117 3.77 -6.70 25.36
CA GLY A 117 5.15 -6.95 25.77
C GLY A 117 5.46 -8.38 26.15
N ALA A 118 4.47 -9.27 26.22
CA ALA A 118 4.66 -10.68 26.50
C ALA A 118 5.23 -11.42 25.29
N ALA A 119 6.12 -12.37 25.52
CA ALA A 119 6.61 -13.30 24.52
C ALA A 119 5.71 -14.54 24.47
N ALA A 120 5.43 -15.00 23.27
CA ALA A 120 4.59 -16.16 23.03
C ALA A 120 5.09 -16.97 21.84
N ARG A 121 4.69 -18.25 21.80
CA ARG A 121 4.93 -19.13 20.66
C ARG A 121 3.67 -19.23 19.81
N VAL A 122 3.82 -19.14 18.50
CA VAL A 122 2.71 -19.36 17.55
C VAL A 122 2.42 -20.85 17.46
N ILE A 123 1.20 -21.26 17.76
CA ILE A 123 0.72 -22.63 17.67
C ILE A 123 -0.31 -22.85 16.58
N GLY A 124 -0.78 -21.79 15.94
CA GLY A 124 -1.70 -21.85 14.81
C GLY A 124 -1.81 -20.51 14.11
N VAL A 125 -2.09 -20.55 12.81
CA VAL A 125 -2.29 -19.36 11.97
C VAL A 125 -3.59 -19.52 11.19
N SER A 126 -4.47 -18.50 11.26
CA SER A 126 -5.68 -18.43 10.48
C SER A 126 -5.62 -17.24 9.51
N GLU A 127 -5.31 -17.53 8.25
CA GLU A 127 -5.23 -16.51 7.22
C GLU A 127 -6.59 -15.86 6.93
N SER A 128 -7.66 -16.64 6.96
CA SER A 128 -9.02 -16.17 6.67
C SER A 128 -9.55 -15.18 7.71
N LYS A 129 -9.13 -15.32 8.97
CA LYS A 129 -9.50 -14.42 10.07
C LYS A 129 -8.44 -13.38 10.37
N GLU A 130 -7.27 -13.46 9.72
CA GLU A 130 -6.09 -12.65 10.02
C GLU A 130 -5.69 -12.69 11.51
N GLU A 131 -5.80 -13.88 12.11
CA GLU A 131 -5.50 -14.15 13.52
C GLU A 131 -4.40 -15.21 13.65
N VAL A 132 -3.67 -15.12 14.74
CA VAL A 132 -2.72 -16.14 15.17
C VAL A 132 -3.09 -16.66 16.54
N THR A 133 -2.96 -17.96 16.73
CA THR A 133 -3.10 -18.59 18.04
C THR A 133 -1.72 -18.71 18.65
N VAL A 134 -1.55 -18.15 19.83
CA VAL A 134 -0.27 -18.10 20.54
C VAL A 134 -0.37 -18.69 21.94
N GLU A 135 0.71 -19.24 22.42
CA GLU A 135 0.87 -19.76 23.77
C GLU A 135 1.90 -18.91 24.53
N LEU A 136 1.48 -18.33 25.66
CA LEU A 136 2.36 -17.48 26.47
C LEU A 136 3.41 -18.31 27.21
N PHE A 137 4.68 -17.87 27.19
CA PHE A 137 5.76 -18.53 27.92
C PHE A 137 5.67 -18.36 29.43
N GLU A 138 5.15 -17.23 29.91
CA GLU A 138 5.10 -16.87 31.32
C GLU A 138 3.85 -17.38 32.04
N ALA A 139 2.94 -18.06 31.33
CA ALA A 139 1.75 -18.60 31.94
C ALA A 139 2.07 -19.91 32.71
N ALA A 140 1.63 -19.99 33.96
CA ALA A 140 1.75 -21.20 34.78
C ALA A 140 0.98 -22.39 34.22
N VAL A 141 -0.03 -22.13 33.40
CA VAL A 141 -0.81 -23.11 32.64
C VAL A 141 -0.79 -22.68 31.18
N PRO A 142 -0.57 -23.62 30.24
CA PRO A 142 -0.61 -23.29 28.81
C PRO A 142 -1.98 -22.74 28.44
N VAL A 143 -2.05 -21.47 28.08
CA VAL A 143 -3.28 -20.80 27.62
C VAL A 143 -3.07 -20.40 26.18
N ALA A 144 -3.89 -20.96 25.30
CA ALA A 144 -3.93 -20.55 23.91
C ALA A 144 -4.79 -19.28 23.76
N LEU A 145 -4.20 -18.26 23.16
CA LEU A 145 -4.84 -16.96 22.89
C LEU A 145 -4.93 -16.71 21.40
N ASN A 146 -6.09 -16.30 20.95
CA ASN A 146 -6.25 -15.80 19.57
C ASN A 146 -6.00 -14.29 19.55
N ILE A 147 -5.02 -13.86 18.78
CA ILE A 147 -4.62 -12.46 18.66
C ILE A 147 -4.58 -12.11 17.18
N ARG A 148 -5.01 -10.90 16.85
CA ARG A 148 -4.89 -10.39 15.48
C ARG A 148 -3.42 -10.36 15.05
N ALA A 149 -3.16 -10.78 13.84
CA ALA A 149 -1.82 -10.89 13.29
C ALA A 149 -1.08 -9.54 13.24
N ASP A 150 -1.81 -8.42 13.11
CA ASP A 150 -1.24 -7.06 13.12
C ASP A 150 -0.78 -6.61 14.53
N GLN A 151 -1.15 -7.34 15.58
CA GLN A 151 -0.80 -7.04 16.97
C GLN A 151 0.35 -7.91 17.52
N VAL A 152 0.98 -8.71 16.67
CA VAL A 152 2.15 -9.51 17.03
C VAL A 152 3.33 -9.16 16.14
N ARG A 153 4.53 -9.31 16.68
CA ARG A 153 5.79 -9.14 15.96
C ARG A 153 6.63 -10.38 16.11
N VAL A 154 7.07 -10.98 15.00
CA VAL A 154 8.00 -12.11 15.04
C VAL A 154 9.36 -11.63 15.53
N THR A 155 9.81 -12.19 16.63
CA THR A 155 11.13 -11.91 17.24
C THR A 155 12.14 -12.98 16.91
N GLN A 156 11.69 -14.23 16.74
CA GLN A 156 12.52 -15.36 16.35
C GLN A 156 11.73 -16.30 15.44
N ARG A 157 12.34 -16.65 14.32
CA ARG A 157 11.82 -17.69 13.43
C ARG A 157 12.43 -19.03 13.81
N MET A 158 11.63 -20.10 13.79
CA MET A 158 12.18 -21.45 13.79
C MET A 158 12.70 -21.76 12.40
N GLU A 159 13.95 -22.16 12.35
CA GLU A 159 14.56 -22.73 11.15
C GLU A 159 14.14 -24.20 10.98
#